data_c458f74b59dc4dd46bb492b8b800f5e3
#
_entry.id   c458f74b59dc4dd46bb492b8b800f5e3
#
_cell.length_a   1.000
_cell.length_b   1.000
_cell.length_c   1.000
_cell.angle_alpha   90.00
_cell.angle_beta   90.00
_cell.angle_gamma   90.00
#
_symmetry.space_group_name_H-M   'P 1'
#
loop_
_entity.id
_entity.type
_entity.pdbx_description
1 polymer ?
#
loop_
_entity_poly.entity_id
_entity_poly.type
_entity_poly.pdbx_seq_one_letter_code
_entity_poly.pdbx_strand_id
1 'polypeptide(L)'
;MAALVAVLGIPAQASTPDDPAPSATVSPLDAQALNVSPAPTIGGTERDTYIVTRADLGNFQPYSNLADTFTNNPDAAIQWPFTVGVPISSGFGYRSCSGCSTYHQGLDFNPGEGTPIQAIADGTVTEIGGPYGTLGVFVKIEHQIDGQRIVSLYAHMLEDSSPLTVGQQVAVGQLVGQVGDTGQSTGPHLHFGLLVSGTEAIDPYPWLKEHAGG
;
A
#
# COMPACT_ATOMS: atom_id res chain seq x y z
N MET A 1 -71.37 15.81 13.71
CA MET A 1 -71.03 14.71 14.64
C MET A 1 -69.52 14.59 14.62
N ALA A 2 -68.88 15.05 15.67
CA ALA A 2 -67.41 15.01 15.85
C ALA A 2 -67.11 13.80 16.79
N ALA A 3 -66.29 12.88 16.30
CA ALA A 3 -65.80 11.76 17.11
C ALA A 3 -64.46 12.12 17.71
N LEU A 4 -64.44 12.19 19.03
CA LEU A 4 -63.24 12.45 19.87
C LEU A 4 -62.53 11.11 20.07
N VAL A 5 -61.28 10.99 19.62
CA VAL A 5 -60.42 9.85 19.94
C VAL A 5 -59.51 10.23 21.11
N ALA A 6 -59.71 9.59 22.23
CA ALA A 6 -58.88 9.75 23.42
C ALA A 6 -57.62 8.90 23.29
N VAL A 7 -56.45 9.53 23.34
CA VAL A 7 -55.16 8.87 23.45
C VAL A 7 -54.85 8.64 24.92
N LEU A 8 -54.83 7.38 25.31
CA LEU A 8 -54.42 6.95 26.65
C LEU A 8 -52.87 6.99 26.72
N GLY A 9 -52.36 7.91 27.55
CA GLY A 9 -50.96 7.99 27.87
C GLY A 9 -50.54 6.85 28.83
N ILE A 10 -49.46 6.16 28.46
CA ILE A 10 -48.78 5.18 29.34
C ILE A 10 -47.76 5.94 30.17
N PRO A 11 -47.77 5.82 31.50
CA PRO A 11 -46.73 6.47 32.30
C PRO A 11 -45.37 5.75 32.12
N ALA A 12 -44.34 6.53 31.81
CA ALA A 12 -42.96 6.09 31.83
C ALA A 12 -42.55 5.81 33.27
N GLN A 13 -42.15 4.57 33.55
CA GLN A 13 -41.51 4.22 34.82
C GLN A 13 -40.02 4.62 34.75
N ALA A 14 -39.63 5.50 35.66
CA ALA A 14 -38.24 5.84 35.91
C ALA A 14 -37.55 4.68 36.64
N SER A 15 -36.58 4.06 36.00
CA SER A 15 -35.67 3.11 36.65
C SER A 15 -34.64 3.88 37.49
N THR A 16 -34.54 3.53 38.76
CA THR A 16 -33.53 4.03 39.70
C THR A 16 -32.13 3.51 39.32
N PRO A 17 -31.08 4.33 39.41
CA PRO A 17 -29.71 3.87 39.19
C PRO A 17 -29.08 3.42 40.53
N ASP A 18 -29.25 2.15 40.86
CA ASP A 18 -28.47 1.54 41.96
C ASP A 18 -28.38 0.03 41.70
N ASP A 19 -27.46 -0.35 40.83
CA ASP A 19 -26.91 -1.69 40.82
C ASP A 19 -25.39 -1.58 40.56
N PRO A 20 -24.53 -1.97 41.51
CA PRO A 20 -23.09 -1.91 41.33
C PRO A 20 -22.68 -2.95 40.32
N ALA A 21 -22.05 -2.51 39.23
CA ALA A 21 -21.43 -3.36 38.20
C ALA A 21 -20.48 -4.38 38.89
N PRO A 22 -20.50 -5.66 38.49
CA PRO A 22 -19.53 -6.63 38.99
C PRO A 22 -18.14 -6.21 38.60
N SER A 23 -17.30 -5.97 39.59
CA SER A 23 -15.86 -5.74 39.42
C SER A 23 -15.24 -7.01 38.85
N ALA A 24 -14.93 -6.99 37.53
CA ALA A 24 -14.13 -8.02 36.91
C ALA A 24 -12.68 -7.86 37.39
N THR A 25 -12.31 -8.67 38.37
CA THR A 25 -10.91 -8.88 38.71
C THR A 25 -10.25 -9.60 37.54
N VAL A 26 -9.48 -8.85 36.76
CA VAL A 26 -8.58 -9.42 35.74
C VAL A 26 -7.47 -10.12 36.51
N SER A 27 -7.48 -11.45 36.49
CA SER A 27 -6.35 -12.24 36.96
C SER A 27 -5.12 -11.88 36.11
N PRO A 28 -3.94 -11.70 36.71
CA PRO A 28 -2.72 -11.50 35.95
C PRO A 28 -2.55 -12.71 35.06
N LEU A 29 -2.32 -12.45 33.76
CA LEU A 29 -2.01 -13.45 32.77
C LEU A 29 -0.80 -14.24 33.26
N ASP A 30 -1.01 -15.53 33.55
CA ASP A 30 0.07 -16.47 33.79
C ASP A 30 1.03 -16.40 32.61
N ALA A 31 2.20 -15.84 32.85
CA ALA A 31 3.30 -15.91 31.90
C ALA A 31 3.60 -17.40 31.69
N GLN A 32 3.31 -17.91 30.49
CA GLN A 32 3.73 -19.23 30.10
C GLN A 32 5.26 -19.28 30.12
N ALA A 33 5.80 -19.78 31.22
CA ALA A 33 7.22 -20.11 31.28
C ALA A 33 7.47 -21.31 30.38
N LEU A 34 8.10 -21.07 29.23
CA LEU A 34 8.64 -22.13 28.40
C LEU A 34 9.79 -22.79 29.17
N ASN A 35 9.52 -23.93 29.78
CA ASN A 35 10.56 -24.80 30.30
C ASN A 35 11.29 -25.45 29.11
N VAL A 36 12.35 -24.80 28.62
CA VAL A 36 13.26 -25.38 27.66
C VAL A 36 14.19 -26.33 28.43
N SER A 37 13.95 -27.60 28.32
CA SER A 37 14.92 -28.60 28.78
C SER A 37 16.25 -28.39 28.04
N PRO A 38 17.40 -28.41 28.73
CA PRO A 38 18.69 -28.28 28.06
C PRO A 38 18.82 -29.40 27.04
N ALA A 39 19.11 -29.06 25.81
CA ALA A 39 19.38 -30.00 24.74
C ALA A 39 20.53 -30.91 25.15
N PRO A 40 20.48 -32.21 24.84
CA PRO A 40 21.57 -33.12 25.11
C PRO A 40 22.82 -32.65 24.36
N THR A 41 23.94 -32.53 25.07
CA THR A 41 25.25 -32.23 24.51
C THR A 41 25.67 -33.45 23.67
N ILE A 42 25.42 -33.38 22.37
CA ILE A 42 25.98 -34.36 21.41
C ILE A 42 27.43 -33.92 21.19
N GLY A 43 28.35 -34.80 21.57
CA GLY A 43 29.78 -34.60 21.37
C GLY A 43 30.14 -34.24 19.95
N GLY A 44 31.13 -33.39 19.83
CA GLY A 44 31.52 -32.69 18.62
C GLY A 44 31.63 -33.55 17.38
N THR A 45 30.69 -33.35 16.48
CA THR A 45 30.89 -33.53 15.06
C THR A 45 31.32 -32.20 14.48
N GLU A 46 32.52 -32.14 13.93
CA GLU A 46 32.96 -30.99 13.13
C GLU A 46 31.90 -30.77 12.08
N ARG A 47 31.20 -29.61 12.19
CA ARG A 47 30.32 -29.17 11.15
C ARG A 47 31.22 -28.71 10.02
N ASP A 48 31.13 -29.39 8.90
CA ASP A 48 31.69 -28.94 7.64
C ASP A 48 31.29 -27.46 7.46
N THR A 49 32.29 -26.61 7.44
CA THR A 49 32.12 -25.20 7.14
C THR A 49 31.84 -25.10 5.64
N TYR A 50 30.58 -25.29 5.23
CA TYR A 50 30.25 -24.91 3.87
C TYR A 50 30.21 -23.40 3.79
N ILE A 51 31.11 -22.89 2.98
CA ILE A 51 31.11 -21.49 2.59
C ILE A 51 29.86 -21.30 1.74
N VAL A 52 28.83 -20.67 2.30
CA VAL A 52 27.76 -20.10 1.48
C VAL A 52 28.40 -18.98 0.68
N THR A 53 28.89 -19.32 -0.51
CA THR A 53 29.15 -18.29 -1.51
C THR A 53 27.81 -17.63 -1.75
N ARG A 54 27.61 -16.43 -1.23
CA ARG A 54 26.48 -15.60 -1.63
C ARG A 54 26.58 -15.54 -3.15
N ALA A 55 25.72 -16.28 -3.84
CA ALA A 55 25.39 -15.93 -5.18
C ALA A 55 25.02 -14.44 -5.10
N ASP A 56 25.68 -13.63 -5.88
CA ASP A 56 25.34 -12.23 -6.03
C ASP A 56 23.98 -12.21 -6.76
N LEU A 57 22.94 -12.46 -5.97
CA LEU A 57 21.54 -12.28 -6.36
C LEU A 57 21.36 -10.78 -6.35
N GLY A 58 21.82 -10.13 -7.43
CA GLY A 58 21.79 -8.69 -7.57
C GLY A 58 20.47 -8.14 -7.07
N ASN A 59 20.55 -7.41 -5.96
CA ASN A 59 19.45 -6.66 -5.32
C ASN A 59 18.10 -7.36 -5.20
N PHE A 60 18.07 -8.65 -4.87
CA PHE A 60 16.84 -9.32 -4.47
C PHE A 60 16.47 -8.84 -3.05
N GLN A 61 15.74 -7.75 -2.95
CA GLN A 61 15.11 -7.29 -1.72
C GLN A 61 13.70 -7.87 -1.68
N PRO A 62 13.40 -8.85 -0.83
CA PRO A 62 12.02 -9.26 -0.59
C PRO A 62 11.33 -8.17 0.22
N TYR A 63 10.72 -7.20 -0.45
CA TYR A 63 9.87 -6.17 0.18
C TYR A 63 8.50 -6.76 0.56
N SER A 64 8.44 -7.92 1.16
CA SER A 64 7.20 -8.48 1.67
C SER A 64 6.93 -7.97 3.07
N ASN A 65 5.83 -7.22 3.24
CA ASN A 65 5.22 -6.81 4.52
C ASN A 65 5.96 -5.73 5.34
N LEU A 66 6.47 -4.70 4.71
CA LEU A 66 6.88 -3.50 5.45
C LEU A 66 5.65 -2.59 5.67
N ALA A 67 5.03 -2.68 6.85
CA ALA A 67 4.18 -1.61 7.35
C ALA A 67 5.07 -0.37 7.61
N ASP A 68 4.59 0.84 7.28
CA ASP A 68 5.30 2.12 7.45
C ASP A 68 6.65 2.19 6.72
N THR A 69 6.61 2.14 5.41
CA THR A 69 7.84 2.12 4.59
C THR A 69 8.40 3.49 4.29
N PHE A 70 7.61 4.55 4.45
CA PHE A 70 8.01 5.92 4.16
C PHE A 70 7.23 6.95 4.99
N THR A 71 7.78 8.15 5.07
CA THR A 71 7.07 9.35 5.52
C THR A 71 6.93 10.29 4.34
N ASN A 72 5.72 10.72 4.02
CA ASN A 72 5.52 11.70 2.96
C ASN A 72 5.73 13.11 3.52
N ASN A 73 6.48 13.94 2.79
CA ASN A 73 6.61 15.37 3.06
C ASN A 73 5.66 16.14 2.11
N PRO A 74 4.54 16.72 2.61
CA PRO A 74 3.56 17.38 1.75
C PRO A 74 4.07 18.69 1.14
N ASP A 75 5.17 19.24 1.65
CA ASP A 75 5.79 20.47 1.15
C ASP A 75 6.91 20.20 0.11
N ALA A 76 7.25 18.95 -0.13
CA ALA A 76 8.27 18.56 -1.10
C ALA A 76 7.74 18.68 -2.54
N ALA A 77 8.65 19.06 -3.46
CA ALA A 77 8.35 19.10 -4.90
C ALA A 77 8.14 17.71 -5.52
N ILE A 78 8.63 16.68 -4.85
CA ILE A 78 8.42 15.27 -5.18
C ILE A 78 7.89 14.56 -3.95
N GLN A 79 6.85 13.80 -4.11
CA GLN A 79 6.15 13.10 -3.02
C GLN A 79 5.95 11.62 -3.34
N TRP A 80 5.67 10.84 -2.32
CA TRP A 80 5.18 9.48 -2.50
C TRP A 80 3.77 9.47 -3.08
N PRO A 81 3.32 8.36 -3.74
CA PRO A 81 1.97 8.30 -4.32
C PRO A 81 0.84 8.27 -3.29
N PHE A 82 1.17 8.28 -2.00
CA PHE A 82 0.22 8.34 -0.87
C PHE A 82 0.66 9.36 0.15
N THR A 83 -0.30 10.01 0.82
CA THR A 83 -0.04 11.03 1.85
C THR A 83 0.57 10.47 3.13
N VAL A 84 0.41 9.17 3.38
CA VAL A 84 0.93 8.44 4.56
C VAL A 84 1.63 7.17 4.11
N GLY A 85 2.52 6.64 4.94
CA GLY A 85 3.18 5.35 4.70
C GLY A 85 2.16 4.22 4.60
N VAL A 86 2.31 3.39 3.57
CA VAL A 86 1.43 2.25 3.29
C VAL A 86 2.25 0.98 3.06
N PRO A 87 1.68 -0.23 3.30
CA PRO A 87 2.37 -1.48 3.06
C PRO A 87 2.79 -1.65 1.60
N ILE A 88 3.99 -2.19 1.38
CA ILE A 88 4.49 -2.61 0.07
C ILE A 88 4.40 -4.13 0.00
N SER A 89 3.68 -4.66 -0.98
CA SER A 89 3.48 -6.10 -1.16
C SER A 89 4.46 -6.74 -2.13
N SER A 90 5.02 -5.97 -3.10
CA SER A 90 5.97 -6.48 -4.08
C SER A 90 6.90 -5.39 -4.58
N GLY A 91 8.21 -5.66 -4.60
CA GLY A 91 9.24 -4.76 -5.11
C GLY A 91 9.50 -4.95 -6.60
N PHE A 92 10.36 -4.07 -7.14
CA PHE A 92 10.84 -4.12 -8.50
C PHE A 92 11.81 -5.32 -8.71
N GLY A 93 11.79 -5.94 -9.90
CA GLY A 93 12.73 -6.97 -10.29
C GLY A 93 12.15 -8.38 -10.37
N TYR A 94 13.01 -9.40 -10.31
CA TYR A 94 12.58 -10.79 -10.40
C TYR A 94 11.79 -11.22 -9.18
N ARG A 95 10.65 -11.88 -9.43
CA ARG A 95 9.79 -12.44 -8.38
C ARG A 95 9.25 -13.82 -8.78
N SER A 96 8.92 -14.65 -7.78
CA SER A 96 8.28 -15.93 -7.97
C SER A 96 6.94 -15.94 -7.24
N CYS A 97 5.86 -15.86 -7.98
CA CYS A 97 4.49 -15.90 -7.46
C CYS A 97 3.57 -16.59 -8.47
N SER A 98 2.48 -17.19 -7.98
CA SER A 98 1.47 -17.80 -8.82
C SER A 98 0.60 -16.72 -9.48
N GLY A 99 0.51 -16.71 -10.80
CA GLY A 99 -0.36 -15.78 -11.55
C GLY A 99 0.23 -14.39 -11.80
N CYS A 100 1.45 -14.09 -11.37
CA CYS A 100 2.13 -12.83 -11.66
C CYS A 100 3.23 -12.96 -12.71
N SER A 101 3.71 -11.84 -13.24
CA SER A 101 4.89 -11.82 -14.11
C SER A 101 6.15 -12.17 -13.31
N THR A 102 7.09 -12.89 -13.93
CA THR A 102 8.39 -13.25 -13.32
C THR A 102 9.32 -12.05 -13.14
N TYR A 103 9.09 -10.97 -13.86
CA TYR A 103 9.79 -9.71 -13.72
C TYR A 103 8.80 -8.58 -13.49
N HIS A 104 8.95 -7.86 -12.39
CA HIS A 104 8.10 -6.77 -11.95
C HIS A 104 8.73 -5.43 -12.29
N GLN A 105 8.06 -4.62 -13.10
CA GLN A 105 8.56 -3.32 -13.58
C GLN A 105 8.01 -2.14 -12.75
N GLY A 106 7.72 -2.37 -11.47
CA GLY A 106 7.17 -1.36 -10.57
C GLY A 106 7.27 -1.76 -9.12
N LEU A 107 6.53 -1.05 -8.31
CA LEU A 107 6.38 -1.24 -6.87
C LEU A 107 4.89 -1.39 -6.56
N ASP A 108 4.50 -2.47 -5.89
CA ASP A 108 3.10 -2.71 -5.53
C ASP A 108 2.82 -2.25 -4.10
N PHE A 109 1.96 -1.24 -3.96
CA PHE A 109 1.47 -0.71 -2.68
C PHE A 109 0.09 -1.27 -2.36
N ASN A 110 -0.11 -1.71 -1.11
CA ASN A 110 -1.33 -2.38 -0.68
C ASN A 110 -2.02 -1.68 0.51
N PRO A 111 -2.53 -0.44 0.32
CA PRO A 111 -3.23 0.31 1.37
C PRO A 111 -4.70 -0.09 1.55
N GLY A 112 -5.25 -0.90 0.62
CA GLY A 112 -6.66 -1.23 0.53
C GLY A 112 -7.38 -0.51 -0.61
N GLU A 113 -8.45 -1.13 -1.11
CA GLU A 113 -9.27 -0.61 -2.20
C GLU A 113 -9.89 0.76 -1.84
N GLY A 114 -10.03 1.63 -2.83
CA GLY A 114 -10.59 2.97 -2.68
C GLY A 114 -9.64 3.99 -2.04
N THR A 115 -8.43 3.60 -1.62
CA THR A 115 -7.44 4.54 -1.08
C THR A 115 -7.04 5.55 -2.15
N PRO A 116 -7.08 6.87 -1.86
CA PRO A 116 -6.69 7.91 -2.81
C PRO A 116 -5.20 7.82 -3.20
N ILE A 117 -4.94 7.98 -4.49
CA ILE A 117 -3.61 8.02 -5.09
C ILE A 117 -3.33 9.45 -5.51
N GLN A 118 -2.13 9.95 -5.24
CA GLN A 118 -1.70 11.30 -5.62
C GLN A 118 -0.54 11.29 -6.63
N ALA A 119 -0.45 12.37 -7.42
CA ALA A 119 0.67 12.62 -8.33
C ALA A 119 1.96 12.86 -7.54
N ILE A 120 3.04 12.19 -7.94
CA ILE A 120 4.33 12.29 -7.23
C ILE A 120 5.04 13.63 -7.43
N ALA A 121 4.74 14.36 -8.50
CA ALA A 121 5.33 15.66 -8.86
C ALA A 121 4.43 16.40 -9.83
N ASP A 122 4.71 17.68 -10.07
CA ASP A 122 4.12 18.43 -11.16
C ASP A 122 4.37 17.74 -12.49
N GLY A 123 3.37 17.73 -13.39
CA GLY A 123 3.51 17.03 -14.64
C GLY A 123 2.33 17.18 -15.58
N THR A 124 2.36 16.42 -16.68
CA THR A 124 1.31 16.39 -17.70
C THR A 124 0.83 14.96 -17.90
N VAL A 125 -0.48 14.74 -17.86
CA VAL A 125 -1.09 13.44 -18.15
C VAL A 125 -0.85 13.10 -19.63
N THR A 126 -0.15 11.99 -19.89
CA THR A 126 0.18 11.57 -21.26
C THR A 126 -0.69 10.43 -21.77
N GLU A 127 -1.19 9.59 -20.86
CA GLU A 127 -2.00 8.44 -21.23
C GLU A 127 -2.96 8.05 -20.10
N ILE A 128 -4.17 7.68 -20.47
CA ILE A 128 -5.18 7.08 -19.58
C ILE A 128 -5.76 5.88 -20.32
N GLY A 129 -5.86 4.74 -19.63
CA GLY A 129 -6.41 3.53 -20.24
C GLY A 129 -7.10 2.63 -19.24
N GLY A 130 -7.65 1.53 -19.74
CA GLY A 130 -8.37 0.51 -18.98
C GLY A 130 -9.83 0.36 -19.39
N PRO A 131 -10.63 -0.49 -18.70
CA PRO A 131 -10.27 -1.35 -17.54
C PRO A 131 -9.65 -2.70 -17.93
N TYR A 132 -9.46 -2.94 -19.22
CA TYR A 132 -8.99 -4.22 -19.74
C TYR A 132 -7.47 -4.26 -19.95
N GLY A 133 -6.94 -5.47 -20.12
CA GLY A 133 -5.50 -5.70 -20.33
C GLY A 133 -4.72 -5.86 -19.03
N THR A 134 -3.40 -5.85 -19.14
CA THR A 134 -2.51 -6.15 -18.00
C THR A 134 -2.58 -5.07 -16.92
N LEU A 135 -2.59 -3.80 -17.31
CA LEU A 135 -2.56 -2.66 -16.37
C LEU A 135 -3.93 -2.30 -15.76
N GLY A 136 -5.04 -2.79 -16.34
CA GLY A 136 -6.37 -2.35 -15.97
C GLY A 136 -6.56 -0.85 -16.20
N VAL A 137 -7.29 -0.17 -15.33
CA VAL A 137 -7.39 1.29 -15.34
C VAL A 137 -6.05 1.88 -14.91
N PHE A 138 -5.48 2.73 -15.75
CA PHE A 138 -4.18 3.34 -15.46
C PHE A 138 -4.09 4.79 -15.94
N VAL A 139 -3.17 5.51 -15.32
CA VAL A 139 -2.76 6.88 -15.71
C VAL A 139 -1.24 6.91 -15.82
N LYS A 140 -0.73 7.58 -16.88
CA LYS A 140 0.68 7.96 -16.99
C LYS A 140 0.81 9.46 -16.94
N ILE A 141 1.77 9.94 -16.14
CA ILE A 141 2.08 11.35 -15.99
C ILE A 141 3.55 11.56 -16.32
N GLU A 142 3.83 12.49 -17.21
CA GLU A 142 5.18 12.90 -17.57
C GLU A 142 5.61 14.08 -16.72
N HIS A 143 6.79 13.98 -16.15
CA HIS A 143 7.42 14.96 -15.28
C HIS A 143 8.77 15.40 -15.88
N GLN A 144 9.20 16.63 -15.54
CA GLN A 144 10.55 17.11 -15.79
C GLN A 144 11.24 17.29 -14.43
N ILE A 145 12.09 16.35 -14.06
CA ILE A 145 12.78 16.30 -12.77
C ILE A 145 14.27 16.35 -13.01
N ASP A 146 14.96 17.35 -12.47
CA ASP A 146 16.41 17.57 -12.65
C ASP A 146 16.88 17.53 -14.11
N GLY A 147 16.03 18.06 -15.01
CA GLY A 147 16.30 18.07 -16.47
C GLY A 147 16.11 16.71 -17.15
N GLN A 148 15.62 15.71 -16.44
CA GLN A 148 15.29 14.40 -16.98
C GLN A 148 13.79 14.24 -17.18
N ARG A 149 13.42 13.53 -18.24
CA ARG A 149 12.04 13.11 -18.49
C ARG A 149 11.76 11.84 -17.69
N ILE A 150 10.88 11.94 -16.70
CA ILE A 150 10.41 10.82 -15.89
C ILE A 150 8.93 10.61 -16.16
N VAL A 151 8.50 9.36 -16.36
CA VAL A 151 7.08 9.03 -16.49
C VAL A 151 6.69 8.16 -15.30
N SER A 152 5.71 8.61 -14.51
CA SER A 152 5.06 7.81 -13.49
C SER A 152 3.85 7.08 -14.06
N LEU A 153 3.71 5.80 -13.70
CA LEU A 153 2.59 4.93 -14.05
C LEU A 153 1.83 4.56 -12.78
N TYR A 154 0.52 4.74 -12.82
CA TYR A 154 -0.42 4.35 -11.77
C TYR A 154 -1.41 3.36 -12.37
N ALA A 155 -1.35 2.09 -11.99
CA ALA A 155 -2.15 1.03 -12.59
C ALA A 155 -2.98 0.24 -11.57
N HIS A 156 -3.88 -0.63 -12.06
CA HIS A 156 -4.89 -1.39 -11.31
C HIS A 156 -5.88 -0.51 -10.54
N MET A 157 -6.09 0.73 -11.03
CA MET A 157 -6.96 1.70 -10.37
C MET A 157 -8.44 1.27 -10.44
N LEU A 158 -9.24 1.82 -9.55
CA LEU A 158 -10.69 1.64 -9.55
C LEU A 158 -11.30 2.33 -10.78
N GLU A 159 -12.28 1.68 -11.42
CA GLU A 159 -13.00 2.27 -12.56
C GLU A 159 -13.64 3.60 -12.18
N ASP A 160 -13.65 4.53 -13.12
CA ASP A 160 -14.24 5.87 -12.98
C ASP A 160 -13.69 6.72 -11.80
N SER A 161 -12.59 6.28 -11.17
CA SER A 161 -12.02 6.99 -10.02
C SER A 161 -11.10 8.16 -10.38
N SER A 162 -10.57 8.19 -11.61
CA SER A 162 -9.67 9.26 -12.06
C SER A 162 -10.45 10.48 -12.54
N PRO A 163 -10.20 11.67 -11.96
CA PRO A 163 -10.79 12.92 -12.45
C PRO A 163 -9.99 13.54 -13.61
N LEU A 164 -8.89 12.89 -14.04
CA LEU A 164 -7.93 13.45 -14.97
C LEU A 164 -8.32 13.22 -16.44
N THR A 165 -7.74 14.03 -17.32
CA THR A 165 -7.86 13.90 -18.77
C THR A 165 -6.48 13.97 -19.43
N VAL A 166 -6.28 13.31 -20.58
CA VAL A 166 -5.02 13.35 -21.33
C VAL A 166 -4.73 14.80 -21.75
N GLY A 167 -3.48 15.23 -21.57
CA GLY A 167 -3.02 16.59 -21.80
C GLY A 167 -3.21 17.54 -20.59
N GLN A 168 -3.90 17.11 -19.53
CA GLN A 168 -4.08 17.91 -18.34
C GLN A 168 -2.76 18.08 -17.58
N GLN A 169 -2.50 19.30 -17.12
CA GLN A 169 -1.43 19.59 -16.16
C GLN A 169 -1.90 19.23 -14.76
N VAL A 170 -1.05 18.57 -14.01
CA VAL A 170 -1.28 18.19 -12.61
C VAL A 170 -0.21 18.78 -11.72
N ALA A 171 -0.59 19.13 -10.52
CA ALA A 171 0.35 19.53 -9.47
C ALA A 171 0.76 18.30 -8.61
N VAL A 172 1.91 18.39 -7.96
CA VAL A 172 2.33 17.43 -6.92
C VAL A 172 1.22 17.30 -5.86
N GLY A 173 0.94 16.08 -5.41
CA GLY A 173 -0.12 15.81 -4.44
C GLY A 173 -1.55 15.85 -5.00
N GLN A 174 -1.75 16.20 -6.28
CA GLN A 174 -3.07 16.18 -6.90
C GLN A 174 -3.62 14.75 -7.01
N LEU A 175 -4.93 14.57 -6.78
CA LEU A 175 -5.61 13.29 -6.92
C LEU A 175 -5.46 12.72 -8.34
N VAL A 176 -4.92 11.52 -8.45
CA VAL A 176 -4.82 10.76 -9.71
C VAL A 176 -6.01 9.82 -9.87
N GLY A 177 -6.45 9.18 -8.79
CA GLY A 177 -7.54 8.24 -8.75
C GLY A 177 -7.54 7.46 -7.44
N GLN A 178 -8.08 6.26 -7.44
CA GLN A 178 -8.17 5.39 -6.26
C GLN A 178 -7.64 4.00 -6.55
N VAL A 179 -7.07 3.36 -5.52
CA VAL A 179 -6.63 1.96 -5.58
C VAL A 179 -7.79 1.05 -5.91
N GLY A 180 -7.60 0.17 -6.87
CA GLY A 180 -8.58 -0.84 -7.29
C GLY A 180 -7.95 -2.20 -7.51
N ASP A 181 -8.63 -3.04 -8.31
CA ASP A 181 -8.26 -4.42 -8.64
C ASP A 181 -8.52 -4.72 -10.12
N THR A 182 -8.41 -3.72 -11.00
CA THR A 182 -8.69 -3.87 -12.43
C THR A 182 -7.51 -4.45 -13.19
N GLY A 183 -7.77 -5.08 -14.35
CA GLY A 183 -6.73 -5.69 -15.18
C GLY A 183 -6.20 -7.02 -14.62
N GLN A 184 -4.91 -7.31 -14.84
CA GLN A 184 -4.28 -8.53 -14.33
C GLN A 184 -3.76 -8.30 -12.90
N SER A 185 -4.64 -8.41 -11.93
CA SER A 185 -4.36 -8.24 -10.52
C SER A 185 -4.74 -9.49 -9.72
N THR A 186 -4.15 -9.66 -8.54
CA THR A 186 -4.46 -10.75 -7.58
C THR A 186 -5.20 -10.24 -6.34
N GLY A 187 -5.52 -8.97 -6.30
CA GLY A 187 -6.22 -8.29 -5.21
C GLY A 187 -5.92 -6.79 -5.19
N PRO A 188 -6.69 -5.97 -4.46
CA PRO A 188 -6.58 -4.53 -4.51
C PRO A 188 -5.18 -4.02 -4.15
N HIS A 189 -4.52 -3.32 -5.10
CA HIS A 189 -3.23 -2.67 -4.91
C HIS A 189 -2.99 -1.59 -5.95
N LEU A 190 -2.05 -0.68 -5.69
CA LEU A 190 -1.49 0.20 -6.69
C LEU A 190 -0.21 -0.43 -7.25
N HIS A 191 -0.19 -0.75 -8.54
CA HIS A 191 1.05 -0.96 -9.26
C HIS A 191 1.61 0.40 -9.69
N PHE A 192 2.75 0.78 -9.11
CA PHE A 192 3.41 2.05 -9.39
C PHE A 192 4.71 1.83 -10.15
N GLY A 193 4.82 2.40 -11.35
CA GLY A 193 6.01 2.31 -12.19
C GLY A 193 6.68 3.68 -12.38
N LEU A 194 8.01 3.67 -12.57
CA LEU A 194 8.78 4.82 -13.02
C LEU A 194 9.57 4.46 -14.28
N LEU A 195 9.51 5.33 -15.30
CA LEU A 195 10.25 5.16 -16.55
C LEU A 195 11.11 6.40 -16.80
N VAL A 196 12.41 6.19 -16.89
CA VAL A 196 13.37 7.21 -17.33
C VAL A 196 13.29 7.33 -18.85
N SER A 197 13.35 8.56 -19.35
CA SER A 197 13.16 8.86 -20.78
C SER A 197 11.86 8.31 -21.36
N GLY A 198 10.92 7.91 -20.51
CA GLY A 198 9.61 7.37 -20.89
C GLY A 198 9.60 5.92 -21.36
N THR A 199 10.74 5.21 -21.31
CA THR A 199 10.87 3.85 -21.83
C THR A 199 11.58 2.87 -20.90
N GLU A 200 12.55 3.30 -20.12
CA GLU A 200 13.36 2.44 -19.27
C GLU A 200 12.76 2.40 -17.85
N ALA A 201 12.25 1.24 -17.46
CA ALA A 201 11.72 1.05 -16.12
C ALA A 201 12.84 0.98 -15.07
N ILE A 202 12.74 1.75 -14.03
CA ILE A 202 13.65 1.77 -12.89
C ILE A 202 12.93 1.38 -11.61
N ASP A 203 13.70 0.97 -10.58
CA ASP A 203 13.15 0.67 -9.26
C ASP A 203 12.59 1.94 -8.60
N PRO A 204 11.26 2.02 -8.38
CA PRO A 204 10.67 3.22 -7.80
C PRO A 204 11.06 3.46 -6.34
N TYR A 205 11.34 2.40 -5.57
CA TYR A 205 11.54 2.54 -4.13
C TYR A 205 12.80 3.35 -3.75
N PRO A 206 14.02 2.98 -4.21
CA PRO A 206 15.21 3.78 -3.93
C PRO A 206 15.12 5.17 -4.54
N TRP A 207 14.53 5.29 -5.74
CA TRP A 207 14.36 6.58 -6.39
C TRP A 207 13.47 7.53 -5.57
N LEU A 208 12.30 7.07 -5.12
CA LEU A 208 11.41 7.86 -4.25
C LEU A 208 12.07 8.18 -2.90
N LYS A 209 12.82 7.25 -2.31
CA LYS A 209 13.58 7.53 -1.06
C LYS A 209 14.59 8.65 -1.22
N GLU A 210 15.23 8.75 -2.37
CA GLU A 210 16.23 9.79 -2.65
C GLU A 210 15.57 11.14 -2.93
N HIS A 211 14.46 11.17 -3.67
CA HIS A 211 13.89 12.41 -4.23
C HIS A 211 12.67 12.93 -3.45
N ALA A 212 11.91 12.10 -2.75
CA ALA A 212 10.66 12.50 -2.11
C ALA A 212 10.82 13.11 -0.70
N GLY A 213 12.00 13.62 -0.36
CA GLY A 213 12.21 14.45 0.83
C GLY A 213 11.86 13.77 2.16
N GLY A 214 12.21 12.50 2.33
CA GLY A 214 12.04 11.73 3.57
C GLY A 214 13.28 11.82 4.46
#